data_d788cad627434096d70fdaec1ead20b9
#
_entry.id   d788cad627434096d70fdaec1ead20b9
#
_cell.length_a   1.000
_cell.length_b   1.000
_cell.length_c   1.000
_cell.angle_alpha   90.00
_cell.angle_beta   90.00
_cell.angle_gamma   90.00
#
_symmetry.space_group_name_H-M   'P 1'
#
loop_
_entity.id
_entity.type
_entity.pdbx_description
1 polymer ?
#
loop_
_entity_poly.entity_id
_entity_poly.type
_entity_poly.pdbx_seq_one_letter_code
_entity_poly.pdbx_strand_id
1 'polypeptide(L)'
;DDIDFEKGMLIISKTLYYKTMNDYKFVEPKTQASNRTIYIDAVTIKELQEWKAVQAKVLPNCGFVLSYNSTPTSKTTLPRALEKLANLAGVHRIKIHALRHSHASLLISMGENPLLIKERLGHEKIQTTLGTYGHLYPNTNIEIAKKLTGVLSYQSASQSIANYTSNQHTAMYHKEI
;
A
#
# COMPACT_ATOMS: atom_id res chain seq x y z
N ASP A 1 19.76 7.48 8.91
CA ASP A 1 19.14 7.97 7.69
C ASP A 1 18.07 7.00 7.24
N ASP A 2 16.82 7.37 7.55
CA ASP A 2 15.69 6.46 7.34
C ASP A 2 15.07 6.61 5.94
N ILE A 3 15.50 7.63 5.16
CA ILE A 3 15.04 7.87 3.79
C ILE A 3 16.22 7.77 2.83
N ASP A 4 16.13 6.84 1.89
CA ASP A 4 17.01 6.74 0.74
C ASP A 4 16.32 7.46 -0.44
N PHE A 5 16.78 8.67 -0.72
CA PHE A 5 16.19 9.50 -1.77
C PHE A 5 16.52 9.02 -3.19
N GLU A 6 17.62 8.29 -3.38
CA GLU A 6 18.02 7.75 -4.68
C GLU A 6 17.16 6.54 -5.05
N LYS A 7 16.93 5.66 -4.07
CA LYS A 7 16.10 4.46 -4.27
C LYS A 7 14.61 4.68 -4.00
N GLY A 8 14.23 5.86 -3.51
CA GLY A 8 12.84 6.16 -3.12
C GLY A 8 12.34 5.27 -1.99
N MET A 9 13.18 4.98 -0.99
CA MET A 9 12.84 4.07 0.10
C MET A 9 12.77 4.77 1.46
N LEU A 10 11.81 4.35 2.27
CA LEU A 10 11.69 4.69 3.68
C LEU A 10 11.86 3.43 4.52
N ILE A 11 12.86 3.45 5.40
CA ILE A 11 13.17 2.35 6.32
C ILE A 11 12.56 2.67 7.68
N ILE A 12 11.67 1.79 8.14
CA ILE A 12 11.04 1.88 9.46
C ILE A 12 11.61 0.78 10.34
N SER A 13 12.68 1.10 11.09
CA SER A 13 13.42 0.14 11.93
C SER A 13 13.44 0.52 13.41
N LYS A 14 12.84 1.66 13.77
CA LYS A 14 12.87 2.17 15.14
C LYS A 14 11.60 2.90 15.50
N THR A 15 11.33 2.98 16.78
CA THR A 15 10.22 3.73 17.38
C THR A 15 10.79 4.82 18.26
N LEU A 16 10.30 6.03 18.09
CA LEU A 16 10.66 7.15 18.97
C LEU A 16 9.86 7.04 20.27
N TYR A 17 10.55 6.78 21.36
CA TYR A 17 10.00 6.90 22.71
C TYR A 17 10.51 8.19 23.32
N TYR A 18 9.62 9.05 23.79
CA TYR A 18 10.02 10.23 24.50
C TYR A 18 9.09 10.56 25.68
N LYS A 19 9.69 11.06 26.74
CA LYS A 19 9.03 11.54 27.94
C LYS A 19 8.85 13.06 27.86
N THR A 20 9.89 13.75 27.46
CA THR A 20 9.91 15.18 27.14
C THR A 20 10.65 15.42 25.82
N MET A 21 10.62 16.65 25.27
CA MET A 21 11.31 16.96 24.01
C MET A 21 12.83 16.76 24.09
N ASN A 22 13.42 16.87 25.29
CA ASN A 22 14.85 16.71 25.52
C ASN A 22 15.22 15.33 26.10
N ASP A 23 14.22 14.55 26.53
CA ASP A 23 14.39 13.19 27.07
C ASP A 23 13.69 12.21 26.14
N TYR A 24 14.41 11.78 25.11
CA TYR A 24 13.90 10.82 24.12
C TYR A 24 14.95 9.75 23.81
N LYS A 25 14.48 8.61 23.35
CA LYS A 25 15.32 7.53 22.85
C LYS A 25 14.66 6.79 21.70
N PHE A 26 15.48 6.21 20.85
CA PHE A 26 15.02 5.25 19.87
C PHE A 26 15.02 3.85 20.48
N VAL A 27 13.96 3.12 20.27
CA VAL A 27 13.78 1.73 20.70
C VAL A 27 13.37 0.89 19.49
N GLU A 28 13.58 -0.40 19.56
CA GLU A 28 13.11 -1.34 18.55
C GLU A 28 11.58 -1.31 18.45
N PRO A 29 11.03 -1.53 17.26
CA PRO A 29 9.59 -1.69 17.08
C PRO A 29 9.06 -2.88 17.89
N LYS A 30 7.84 -2.76 18.39
CA LYS A 30 7.20 -3.80 19.25
C LYS A 30 6.99 -5.14 18.54
N THR A 31 6.87 -5.14 17.22
CA THR A 31 6.64 -6.35 16.41
C THR A 31 7.59 -6.38 15.24
N GLN A 32 7.93 -7.58 14.78
CA GLN A 32 8.77 -7.76 13.59
C GLN A 32 8.13 -7.15 12.34
N ALA A 33 6.83 -7.24 12.18
CA ALA A 33 6.09 -6.62 11.06
C ALA A 33 6.17 -5.09 11.03
N SER A 34 6.50 -4.46 12.17
CA SER A 34 6.74 -3.02 12.23
C SER A 34 8.08 -2.63 11.62
N ASN A 35 9.06 -3.54 11.60
CA ASN A 35 10.34 -3.33 10.92
C ASN A 35 10.15 -3.62 9.42
N ARG A 36 10.19 -2.58 8.58
CA ARG A 36 9.88 -2.71 7.15
C ARG A 36 10.47 -1.59 6.32
N THR A 37 10.63 -1.86 5.04
CA THR A 37 10.95 -0.85 4.04
C THR A 37 9.72 -0.56 3.19
N ILE A 38 9.44 0.72 2.96
CA ILE A 38 8.34 1.20 2.12
C ILE A 38 8.92 1.96 0.95
N TYR A 39 8.51 1.62 -0.28
CA TYR A 39 8.79 2.45 -1.45
C TYR A 39 7.84 3.64 -1.49
N ILE A 40 8.40 4.81 -1.75
CA ILE A 40 7.69 6.09 -1.80
C ILE A 40 7.62 6.52 -3.27
N ASP A 41 6.50 7.07 -3.67
CA ASP A 41 6.31 7.59 -5.03
C ASP A 41 7.20 8.81 -5.31
N ALA A 42 7.46 9.06 -6.59
CA ALA A 42 8.40 10.11 -7.02
C ALA A 42 7.95 11.52 -6.62
N VAL A 43 6.65 11.78 -6.55
CA VAL A 43 6.12 13.09 -6.15
C VAL A 43 6.42 13.33 -4.67
N THR A 44 6.12 12.36 -3.82
CA THR A 44 6.40 12.44 -2.38
C THR A 44 7.91 12.55 -2.11
N ILE A 45 8.76 11.83 -2.85
CA ILE A 45 10.23 11.96 -2.72
C ILE A 45 10.69 13.39 -3.07
N LYS A 46 10.19 13.97 -4.15
CA LYS A 46 10.51 15.35 -4.55
C LYS A 46 10.13 16.35 -3.46
N GLU A 47 8.91 16.27 -2.94
CA GLU A 47 8.43 17.12 -1.84
C GLU A 47 9.30 17.00 -0.59
N LEU A 48 9.73 15.78 -0.24
CA LEU A 48 10.63 15.54 0.89
C LEU A 48 12.03 16.12 0.66
N GLN A 49 12.54 16.09 -0.57
CA GLN A 49 13.82 16.71 -0.94
C GLN A 49 13.74 18.23 -0.83
N GLU A 50 12.69 18.85 -1.38
CA GLU A 50 12.44 20.28 -1.29
C GLU A 50 12.30 20.73 0.18
N TRP A 51 11.53 19.99 0.97
CA TRP A 51 11.39 20.23 2.40
C TRP A 51 12.74 20.16 3.12
N LYS A 52 13.55 19.12 2.85
CA LYS A 52 14.90 18.98 3.42
C LYS A 52 15.77 20.19 3.10
N ALA A 53 15.73 20.68 1.86
CA ALA A 53 16.50 21.85 1.44
C ALA A 53 16.04 23.15 2.16
N VAL A 54 14.73 23.32 2.35
CA VAL A 54 14.17 24.45 3.11
C VAL A 54 14.55 24.36 4.58
N GLN A 55 14.40 23.19 5.19
CA GLN A 55 14.72 22.96 6.60
C GLN A 55 16.21 23.18 6.89
N ALA A 56 17.10 22.76 6.00
CA ALA A 56 18.54 22.92 6.16
C ALA A 56 19.01 24.38 6.23
N LYS A 57 18.26 25.32 5.65
CA LYS A 57 18.55 26.76 5.75
C LYS A 57 18.33 27.31 7.17
N VAL A 58 17.41 26.70 7.93
CA VAL A 58 17.03 27.18 9.28
C VAL A 58 17.62 26.28 10.36
N LEU A 59 17.70 24.99 10.09
CA LEU A 59 18.17 23.95 11.01
C LEU A 59 19.22 23.07 10.31
N PRO A 60 20.46 23.54 10.15
CA PRO A 60 21.52 22.74 9.56
C PRO A 60 21.76 21.47 10.40
N ASN A 61 21.93 20.32 9.73
CA ASN A 61 22.15 19.02 10.35
C ASN A 61 20.99 18.47 11.21
N CYS A 62 19.76 18.90 10.98
CA CYS A 62 18.59 18.36 11.64
C CYS A 62 18.36 16.88 11.20
N GLY A 63 18.37 15.94 12.17
CA GLY A 63 18.13 14.52 11.93
C GLY A 63 16.64 14.13 11.86
N PHE A 64 15.71 15.08 11.96
CA PHE A 64 14.27 14.83 11.97
C PHE A 64 13.59 15.49 10.79
N VAL A 65 12.70 14.76 10.12
CA VAL A 65 11.90 15.30 9.01
C VAL A 65 11.00 16.44 9.47
N LEU A 66 10.37 16.28 10.63
CA LEU A 66 9.51 17.28 11.24
C LEU A 66 10.13 17.78 12.55
N SER A 67 10.78 18.92 12.50
CA SER A 67 11.36 19.59 13.65
C SER A 67 11.48 21.09 13.39
N TYR A 68 11.47 21.90 14.43
CA TYR A 68 11.76 23.34 14.37
C TYR A 68 12.95 23.76 15.24
N ASN A 69 13.48 22.86 16.06
CA ASN A 69 14.60 23.12 16.99
C ASN A 69 15.58 21.95 17.10
N SER A 70 15.66 21.10 16.07
CA SER A 70 16.49 19.88 16.00
C SER A 70 16.16 18.81 17.06
N THR A 71 15.00 18.91 17.73
CA THR A 71 14.48 17.87 18.62
C THR A 71 13.22 17.23 18.01
N PRO A 72 12.80 16.04 18.49
CA PRO A 72 11.58 15.41 17.98
C PRO A 72 10.34 16.28 18.18
N THR A 73 9.49 16.35 17.18
CA THR A 73 8.21 17.05 17.26
C THR A 73 7.29 16.39 18.30
N SER A 74 6.66 17.21 19.14
CA SER A 74 5.76 16.69 20.19
C SER A 74 4.52 16.03 19.61
N LYS A 75 3.94 15.07 20.36
CA LYS A 75 2.72 14.34 19.95
C LYS A 75 1.52 15.25 19.69
N THR A 76 1.52 16.45 20.26
CA THR A 76 0.40 17.40 20.13
C THR A 76 0.58 18.37 18.97
N THR A 77 1.79 18.56 18.46
CA THR A 77 2.09 19.53 17.41
C THR A 77 1.40 19.19 16.09
N LEU A 78 1.56 17.96 15.60
CA LEU A 78 0.93 17.53 14.34
C LEU A 78 -0.61 17.54 14.39
N PRO A 79 -1.27 17.04 15.43
CA PRO A 79 -2.73 17.15 15.54
C PRO A 79 -3.23 18.60 15.54
N ARG A 80 -2.54 19.50 16.25
CA ARG A 80 -2.88 20.95 16.28
C ARG A 80 -2.67 21.62 14.90
N ALA A 81 -1.58 21.29 14.22
CA ALA A 81 -1.33 21.80 12.87
C ALA A 81 -2.41 21.33 11.89
N LEU A 82 -2.75 20.05 11.92
CA LEU A 82 -3.82 19.47 11.08
C LEU A 82 -5.18 20.12 11.36
N GLU A 83 -5.53 20.34 12.62
CA GLU A 83 -6.75 21.03 13.03
C GLU A 83 -6.80 22.46 12.50
N LYS A 84 -5.71 23.22 12.68
CA LYS A 84 -5.60 24.60 12.16
C LYS A 84 -5.77 24.65 10.64
N LEU A 85 -5.10 23.75 9.91
CA LEU A 85 -5.19 23.69 8.46
C LEU A 85 -6.58 23.27 7.98
N ALA A 86 -7.22 22.30 8.65
CA ALA A 86 -8.58 21.88 8.34
C ALA A 86 -9.58 23.04 8.53
N ASN A 87 -9.46 23.78 9.62
CA ASN A 87 -10.30 24.96 9.88
C ASN A 87 -10.08 26.05 8.83
N LEU A 88 -8.83 26.33 8.44
CA LEU A 88 -8.51 27.30 7.40
C LEU A 88 -9.08 26.91 6.02
N ALA A 89 -9.04 25.63 5.71
CA ALA A 89 -9.54 25.09 4.46
C ALA A 89 -11.06 24.84 4.45
N GLY A 90 -11.76 25.03 5.58
CA GLY A 90 -13.19 24.76 5.69
C GLY A 90 -13.58 23.28 5.52
N VAL A 91 -12.65 22.36 5.81
CA VAL A 91 -12.87 20.91 5.67
C VAL A 91 -13.04 20.23 7.02
N HIS A 92 -13.63 19.03 7.01
CA HIS A 92 -13.83 18.26 8.23
C HIS A 92 -12.52 17.92 8.91
N ARG A 93 -12.45 18.12 10.23
CA ARG A 93 -11.31 17.76 11.06
C ARG A 93 -11.18 16.24 11.15
N ILE A 94 -9.98 15.73 10.89
CA ILE A 94 -9.63 14.32 11.05
C ILE A 94 -8.50 14.14 12.08
N LYS A 95 -8.42 12.95 12.67
CA LYS A 95 -7.28 12.55 13.50
C LYS A 95 -6.10 12.14 12.62
N ILE A 96 -4.86 12.30 13.10
CA ILE A 96 -3.65 11.85 12.38
C ILE A 96 -3.75 10.39 11.92
N HIS A 97 -4.30 9.50 12.77
CA HIS A 97 -4.47 8.09 12.40
C HIS A 97 -5.45 7.87 11.24
N ALA A 98 -6.39 8.80 11.01
CA ALA A 98 -7.29 8.72 9.87
C ALA A 98 -6.57 8.86 8.52
N LEU A 99 -5.40 9.54 8.47
CA LEU A 99 -4.57 9.57 7.25
C LEU A 99 -4.09 8.17 6.86
N ARG A 100 -3.81 7.32 7.85
CA ARG A 100 -3.48 5.90 7.61
C ARG A 100 -4.68 5.14 7.04
N HIS A 101 -5.90 5.40 7.54
CA HIS A 101 -7.13 4.81 7.00
C HIS A 101 -7.38 5.28 5.56
N SER A 102 -7.22 6.59 5.29
CA SER A 102 -7.34 7.13 3.94
C SER A 102 -6.35 6.48 2.95
N HIS A 103 -5.09 6.30 3.38
CA HIS A 103 -4.08 5.63 2.57
C HIS A 103 -4.47 4.16 2.27
N ALA A 104 -4.93 3.42 3.27
CA ALA A 104 -5.40 2.05 3.07
C ALA A 104 -6.59 1.98 2.11
N SER A 105 -7.60 2.86 2.30
CA SER A 105 -8.78 2.92 1.44
C SER A 105 -8.44 3.28 -0.01
N LEU A 106 -7.47 4.18 -0.21
CA LEU A 106 -6.97 4.53 -1.54
C LEU A 106 -6.34 3.30 -2.23
N LEU A 107 -5.47 2.57 -1.54
CA LEU A 107 -4.86 1.37 -2.09
C LEU A 107 -5.90 0.30 -2.46
N ILE A 108 -6.93 0.14 -1.64
CA ILE A 108 -8.05 -0.78 -1.93
C ILE A 108 -8.83 -0.32 -3.17
N SER A 109 -9.10 0.98 -3.29
CA SER A 109 -9.80 1.53 -4.48
C SER A 109 -8.99 1.37 -5.77
N MET A 110 -7.66 1.28 -5.66
CA MET A 110 -6.75 0.96 -6.77
C MET A 110 -6.69 -0.56 -7.07
N GLY A 111 -7.36 -1.40 -6.29
CA GLY A 111 -7.40 -2.85 -6.47
C GLY A 111 -6.18 -3.58 -5.89
N GLU A 112 -5.42 -2.94 -5.01
CA GLU A 112 -4.21 -3.54 -4.44
C GLU A 112 -4.50 -4.74 -3.55
N ASN A 113 -3.57 -5.70 -3.57
CA ASN A 113 -3.68 -6.92 -2.79
C ASN A 113 -3.67 -6.64 -1.28
N PRO A 114 -4.60 -7.21 -0.49
CA PRO A 114 -4.64 -7.05 0.96
C PRO A 114 -3.34 -7.40 1.68
N LEU A 115 -2.55 -8.35 1.17
CA LEU A 115 -1.26 -8.71 1.74
C LEU A 115 -0.23 -7.60 1.57
N LEU A 116 -0.17 -6.96 0.40
CA LEU A 116 0.71 -5.80 0.16
C LEU A 116 0.32 -4.62 1.05
N ILE A 117 -0.99 -4.38 1.23
CA ILE A 117 -1.50 -3.36 2.14
C ILE A 117 -1.11 -3.67 3.58
N LYS A 118 -1.26 -4.92 4.02
CA LYS A 118 -0.81 -5.40 5.34
C LYS A 118 0.66 -5.08 5.58
N GLU A 119 1.54 -5.46 4.64
CA GLU A 119 2.98 -5.25 4.73
C GLU A 119 3.33 -3.76 4.76
N ARG A 120 2.78 -2.99 3.83
CA ARG A 120 2.99 -1.54 3.77
C ARG A 120 2.55 -0.82 5.04
N LEU A 121 1.44 -1.23 5.63
CA LEU A 121 0.96 -0.69 6.89
C LEU A 121 1.71 -1.25 8.11
N GLY A 122 2.41 -2.37 8.01
CA GLY A 122 3.09 -3.04 9.12
C GLY A 122 2.11 -3.70 10.10
N HIS A 123 1.01 -4.24 9.59
CA HIS A 123 0.12 -5.06 10.41
C HIS A 123 0.72 -6.46 10.58
N GLU A 124 0.78 -6.95 11.81
CA GLU A 124 1.31 -8.28 12.11
C GLU A 124 0.44 -9.38 11.47
N LYS A 125 -0.88 -9.23 11.60
CA LYS A 125 -1.86 -10.21 11.12
C LYS A 125 -2.69 -9.63 9.98
N ILE A 126 -2.95 -10.44 8.95
CA ILE A 126 -3.83 -10.06 7.83
C ILE A 126 -5.26 -9.75 8.28
N GLN A 127 -5.72 -10.41 9.35
CA GLN A 127 -7.03 -10.17 9.95
C GLN A 127 -7.22 -8.72 10.39
N THR A 128 -6.15 -8.03 10.79
CA THR A 128 -6.20 -6.60 11.14
C THR A 128 -6.55 -5.75 9.91
N THR A 129 -5.98 -6.08 8.75
CA THR A 129 -6.30 -5.39 7.49
C THR A 129 -7.71 -5.73 7.03
N LEU A 130 -8.06 -7.01 6.95
CA LEU A 130 -9.36 -7.45 6.45
C LEU A 130 -10.51 -7.08 7.39
N GLY A 131 -10.31 -7.19 8.71
CA GLY A 131 -11.33 -6.81 9.69
C GLY A 131 -11.65 -5.31 9.68
N THR A 132 -10.65 -4.47 9.39
CA THR A 132 -10.85 -3.02 9.33
C THR A 132 -11.37 -2.56 7.96
N TYR A 133 -10.87 -3.13 6.87
CA TYR A 133 -11.07 -2.63 5.51
C TYR A 133 -11.75 -3.62 4.57
N GLY A 134 -12.06 -4.85 5.01
CA GLY A 134 -12.63 -5.89 4.16
C GLY A 134 -13.94 -5.49 3.47
N HIS A 135 -14.74 -4.65 4.12
CA HIS A 135 -15.99 -4.11 3.58
C HIS A 135 -15.80 -3.16 2.38
N LEU A 136 -14.59 -2.64 2.17
CA LEU A 136 -14.25 -1.76 1.04
C LEU A 136 -13.90 -2.53 -0.23
N TYR A 137 -13.61 -3.84 -0.13
CA TYR A 137 -13.32 -4.65 -1.31
C TYR A 137 -14.62 -4.91 -2.08
N PRO A 138 -14.61 -4.68 -3.40
CA PRO A 138 -15.80 -4.92 -4.21
C PRO A 138 -16.17 -6.40 -4.19
N ASN A 139 -17.48 -6.69 -4.16
CA ASN A 139 -17.97 -8.06 -4.32
C ASN A 139 -17.88 -8.46 -5.80
N THR A 140 -16.77 -9.06 -6.18
CA THR A 140 -16.45 -9.42 -7.58
C THR A 140 -16.88 -10.85 -7.95
N ASN A 141 -17.79 -11.48 -7.20
CA ASN A 141 -18.20 -12.87 -7.45
C ASN A 141 -18.71 -13.09 -8.88
N ILE A 142 -19.47 -12.14 -9.42
CA ILE A 142 -19.96 -12.19 -10.81
C ILE A 142 -18.80 -12.06 -11.81
N GLU A 143 -17.81 -11.21 -11.53
CA GLU A 143 -16.64 -11.06 -12.40
C GLU A 143 -15.74 -12.29 -12.36
N ILE A 144 -15.62 -12.93 -11.21
CA ILE A 144 -14.90 -14.20 -11.07
C ILE A 144 -15.58 -15.27 -11.92
N ALA A 145 -16.92 -15.39 -11.86
CA ALA A 145 -17.67 -16.33 -12.68
C ALA A 145 -17.45 -16.08 -14.19
N LYS A 146 -17.45 -14.81 -14.62
CA LYS A 146 -17.17 -14.45 -16.03
C LYS A 146 -15.74 -14.84 -16.45
N LYS A 147 -14.74 -14.57 -15.58
CA LYS A 147 -13.35 -14.98 -15.84
C LYS A 147 -13.22 -16.49 -15.94
N LEU A 148 -13.85 -17.24 -15.04
CA LEU A 148 -13.86 -18.70 -15.09
C LEU A 148 -14.48 -19.24 -16.38
N THR A 149 -15.58 -18.66 -16.85
CA THR A 149 -16.21 -19.01 -18.14
C THR A 149 -15.23 -18.83 -19.29
N GLY A 150 -14.42 -17.76 -19.30
CA GLY A 150 -13.41 -17.52 -20.35
C GLY A 150 -12.25 -18.52 -20.33
N VAL A 151 -11.91 -19.07 -19.15
CA VAL A 151 -10.83 -20.06 -18.99
C VAL A 151 -11.34 -21.48 -19.24
N LEU A 152 -12.58 -21.77 -18.85
CA LEU A 152 -13.23 -23.09 -18.93
C LEU A 152 -14.14 -23.19 -20.16
N SER A 153 -13.75 -22.63 -21.30
CA SER A 153 -14.48 -22.83 -22.55
C SER A 153 -14.34 -24.27 -23.02
N TYR A 154 -15.36 -25.10 -22.76
CA TYR A 154 -15.44 -26.41 -23.32
C TYR A 154 -15.69 -26.30 -24.83
N GLN A 155 -14.82 -26.86 -25.65
CA GLN A 155 -15.26 -27.32 -26.98
C GLN A 155 -16.38 -28.30 -26.73
N SER A 156 -17.58 -28.00 -27.21
CA SER A 156 -18.73 -28.87 -26.99
C SER A 156 -18.39 -30.29 -27.51
N ALA A 157 -18.80 -31.33 -26.81
CA ALA A 157 -18.57 -32.72 -27.20
C ALA A 157 -19.01 -32.99 -28.63
N SER A 158 -20.00 -32.27 -29.15
CA SER A 158 -20.47 -32.26 -30.53
C SER A 158 -19.38 -31.92 -31.56
N GLN A 159 -18.48 -30.95 -31.27
CA GLN A 159 -17.37 -30.63 -32.18
C GLN A 159 -16.27 -31.67 -32.15
N SER A 160 -16.03 -32.32 -31.01
CA SER A 160 -15.06 -33.41 -30.88
C SER A 160 -15.53 -34.65 -31.62
N ILE A 161 -16.82 -34.97 -31.58
CA ILE A 161 -17.42 -36.11 -32.32
C ILE A 161 -17.42 -35.82 -33.82
N ALA A 162 -17.74 -34.60 -34.28
CA ALA A 162 -17.71 -34.21 -35.67
C ALA A 162 -16.28 -34.28 -36.28
N ASN A 163 -15.28 -33.91 -35.53
CA ASN A 163 -13.89 -34.01 -35.94
C ASN A 163 -13.39 -35.48 -35.97
N TYR A 164 -13.89 -36.34 -35.08
CA TYR A 164 -13.53 -37.75 -35.04
C TYR A 164 -14.16 -38.52 -36.22
N THR A 165 -15.42 -38.26 -36.57
CA THR A 165 -16.10 -38.85 -37.71
C THR A 165 -15.51 -38.38 -39.04
N SER A 166 -15.13 -37.11 -39.16
CA SER A 166 -14.48 -36.59 -40.39
C SER A 166 -13.12 -37.22 -40.64
N ASN A 167 -12.32 -37.45 -39.60
CA ASN A 167 -11.02 -38.12 -39.72
C ASN A 167 -11.14 -39.64 -40.06
N GLN A 168 -12.19 -40.32 -39.65
CA GLN A 168 -12.43 -41.72 -40.01
C GLN A 168 -12.86 -41.85 -41.47
N HIS A 169 -13.66 -40.93 -42.00
CA HIS A 169 -14.03 -40.95 -43.42
C HIS A 169 -12.82 -40.74 -44.33
N THR A 170 -11.89 -39.85 -43.96
CA THR A 170 -10.67 -39.59 -44.75
C THR A 170 -9.71 -40.79 -44.72
N ALA A 171 -9.66 -41.56 -43.62
CA ALA A 171 -8.80 -42.72 -43.49
C ALA A 171 -9.31 -43.96 -44.25
N MET A 172 -10.60 -44.04 -44.54
CA MET A 172 -11.16 -45.15 -45.34
C MET A 172 -10.89 -44.99 -46.83
N TYR A 173 -10.82 -43.78 -47.37
CA TYR A 173 -10.56 -43.54 -48.79
C TYR A 173 -9.07 -43.68 -49.20
N HIS A 174 -8.14 -43.84 -48.28
CA HIS A 174 -6.72 -44.08 -48.58
C HIS A 174 -6.30 -45.57 -48.49
N LYS A 175 -7.24 -46.50 -48.33
CA LYS A 175 -6.95 -47.95 -48.28
C LYS A 175 -7.35 -48.74 -49.55
N GLU A 176 -7.87 -48.06 -50.56
CA GLU A 176 -8.20 -48.68 -51.85
C GLU A 176 -7.51 -47.93 -53.01
N ILE A 177 -6.19 -47.97 -53.05
CA ILE A 177 -5.38 -47.81 -54.25
C ILE A 177 -4.12 -48.67 -54.11
#